data_81fbeac07ea3f76432848fc84ef06afe
#
_entry.id   81fbeac07ea3f76432848fc84ef06afe
#
_cell.length_a   1.000
_cell.length_b   1.000
_cell.length_c   1.000
_cell.angle_alpha   90.00
_cell.angle_beta   90.00
_cell.angle_gamma   90.00
#
_symmetry.space_group_name_H-M   'P 1'
#
loop_
_entity.id
_entity.type
_entity.pdbx_description
1 polymer ?
#
loop_
_entity_poly.entity_id
_entity_poly.type
_entity_poly.pdbx_seq_one_letter_code
_entity_poly.pdbx_strand_id
1 'polypeptide(L)'
;MAFAEATPAAVTSAMTAVDNLWFLATEARQAAEQVYHRLTDRYDEFVEFRTTRAVSRDRFRTVAERIEAQGLPYGAHTLAYRPSGELLLVEQAAIDTWVLPGGEVEPDESVREGARRELGEEAGVDVTYDGLGILGEVRFRSDGHETWGVLPIFEGEADSTDPEVCDPDGEITDARWFDELPENTRDRSVLREWREKRFGE
;
A
#
# COMPACT_ATOMS: atom_id res chain seq x y z
N MET A 1 -36.77 -50.74 -13.20
CA MET A 1 -35.64 -50.28 -12.41
C MET A 1 -34.82 -49.37 -13.33
N ALA A 2 -34.95 -48.07 -13.15
CA ALA A 2 -34.23 -47.06 -13.90
C ALA A 2 -33.14 -46.50 -13.00
N PHE A 3 -31.88 -46.70 -13.36
CA PHE A 3 -30.74 -46.02 -12.75
C PHE A 3 -30.64 -44.61 -13.29
N ALA A 4 -30.78 -43.62 -12.39
CA ALA A 4 -30.54 -42.24 -12.72
C ALA A 4 -29.01 -42.01 -12.78
N GLU A 5 -28.51 -41.65 -13.94
CA GLU A 5 -27.14 -41.17 -14.12
C GLU A 5 -27.04 -39.77 -13.53
N ALA A 6 -26.16 -39.60 -12.56
CA ALA A 6 -25.80 -38.31 -12.01
C ALA A 6 -24.91 -37.55 -12.98
N THR A 7 -25.34 -36.36 -13.36
CA THR A 7 -24.69 -35.49 -14.34
C THR A 7 -23.35 -34.94 -13.78
N PRO A 8 -22.24 -34.98 -14.53
CA PRO A 8 -20.91 -34.55 -14.05
C PRO A 8 -20.69 -33.03 -14.03
N ALA A 9 -21.73 -32.20 -14.24
CA ALA A 9 -21.59 -30.76 -14.41
C ALA A 9 -21.26 -29.98 -13.13
N ALA A 10 -21.61 -30.50 -11.94
CA ALA A 10 -21.42 -29.78 -10.68
C ALA A 10 -19.98 -29.83 -10.15
N VAL A 11 -19.23 -30.89 -10.47
CA VAL A 11 -17.84 -31.07 -10.01
C VAL A 11 -16.88 -30.19 -10.79
N THR A 12 -17.11 -29.98 -12.09
CA THR A 12 -16.25 -29.17 -12.97
C THR A 12 -16.30 -27.68 -12.60
N SER A 13 -17.47 -27.17 -12.15
CA SER A 13 -17.62 -25.75 -11.76
C SER A 13 -16.89 -25.37 -10.48
N ALA A 14 -16.82 -26.28 -9.51
CA ALA A 14 -16.12 -26.05 -8.25
C ALA A 14 -14.57 -26.08 -8.44
N MET A 15 -14.04 -26.95 -9.27
CA MET A 15 -12.62 -27.01 -9.56
C MET A 15 -12.13 -25.78 -10.32
N THR A 16 -12.93 -25.26 -11.27
CA THR A 16 -12.59 -24.06 -12.06
C THR A 16 -12.48 -22.81 -11.18
N ALA A 17 -13.31 -22.67 -10.14
CA ALA A 17 -13.29 -21.51 -9.25
C ALA A 17 -12.06 -21.53 -8.29
N VAL A 18 -11.59 -22.70 -7.88
CA VAL A 18 -10.37 -22.85 -7.05
C VAL A 18 -9.13 -22.53 -7.88
N ASP A 19 -9.06 -23.02 -9.10
CA ASP A 19 -7.96 -22.78 -10.02
C ASP A 19 -7.79 -21.28 -10.36
N ASN A 20 -8.89 -20.55 -10.53
CA ASN A 20 -8.84 -19.13 -10.85
C ASN A 20 -8.21 -18.27 -9.74
N LEU A 21 -8.51 -18.53 -8.47
CA LEU A 21 -7.94 -17.75 -7.37
C LEU A 21 -6.45 -18.07 -7.14
N TRP A 22 -6.06 -19.31 -7.33
CA TRP A 22 -4.65 -19.71 -7.30
C TRP A 22 -3.87 -19.07 -8.45
N PHE A 23 -4.44 -19.05 -9.65
CA PHE A 23 -3.85 -18.42 -10.81
C PHE A 23 -3.67 -16.93 -10.59
N LEU A 24 -4.72 -16.22 -10.17
CA LEU A 24 -4.68 -14.80 -9.83
C LEU A 24 -3.61 -14.48 -8.77
N ALA A 25 -3.51 -15.29 -7.71
CA ALA A 25 -2.49 -15.12 -6.69
C ALA A 25 -1.06 -15.31 -7.22
N THR A 26 -0.88 -16.14 -8.25
CA THR A 26 0.41 -16.35 -8.90
C THR A 26 0.79 -15.18 -9.80
N GLU A 27 -0.12 -14.69 -10.63
CA GLU A 27 0.09 -13.51 -11.49
C GLU A 27 0.37 -12.26 -10.65
N ALA A 28 -0.41 -12.04 -9.59
CA ALA A 28 -0.20 -10.97 -8.63
C ALA A 28 1.23 -11.00 -8.03
N ARG A 29 1.71 -12.19 -7.65
CA ARG A 29 3.06 -12.34 -7.12
C ARG A 29 4.14 -11.99 -8.13
N GLN A 30 3.96 -12.39 -9.39
CA GLN A 30 4.91 -12.04 -10.47
C GLN A 30 4.94 -10.53 -10.72
N ALA A 31 3.78 -9.86 -10.71
CA ALA A 31 3.70 -8.41 -10.84
C ALA A 31 4.41 -7.70 -9.69
N ALA A 32 4.20 -8.17 -8.45
CA ALA A 32 4.89 -7.64 -7.27
C ALA A 32 6.42 -7.81 -7.34
N GLU A 33 6.90 -8.97 -7.76
CA GLU A 33 8.34 -9.23 -7.96
C GLU A 33 8.95 -8.25 -8.96
N GLN A 34 8.27 -7.96 -10.06
CA GLN A 34 8.75 -7.00 -11.05
C GLN A 34 8.85 -5.57 -10.50
N VAL A 35 7.86 -5.15 -9.71
CA VAL A 35 7.88 -3.83 -9.05
C VAL A 35 8.99 -3.77 -8.00
N TYR A 36 9.10 -4.78 -7.16
CA TYR A 36 10.13 -4.89 -6.13
C TYR A 36 11.54 -4.74 -6.75
N HIS A 37 11.85 -5.52 -7.78
CA HIS A 37 13.14 -5.44 -8.46
C HIS A 37 13.40 -4.07 -9.09
N ARG A 38 12.41 -3.47 -9.76
CA ARG A 38 12.58 -2.12 -10.33
C ARG A 38 12.89 -1.06 -9.28
N LEU A 39 12.30 -1.18 -8.08
CA LEU A 39 12.56 -0.25 -6.99
C LEU A 39 13.93 -0.49 -6.36
N THR A 40 14.29 -1.73 -6.07
CA THR A 40 15.59 -2.09 -5.49
C THR A 40 16.77 -1.88 -6.45
N ASP A 41 16.55 -1.94 -7.76
CA ASP A 41 17.57 -1.59 -8.76
C ASP A 41 17.78 -0.07 -8.87
N ARG A 42 16.79 0.73 -8.45
CA ARG A 42 16.82 2.18 -8.57
C ARG A 42 17.23 2.92 -7.31
N TYR A 43 16.93 2.33 -6.14
CA TYR A 43 17.13 2.94 -4.84
C TYR A 43 17.96 2.01 -3.95
N ASP A 44 19.03 2.54 -3.36
CA ASP A 44 19.99 1.75 -2.56
C ASP A 44 19.73 1.84 -1.05
N GLU A 45 19.14 2.95 -0.57
CA GLU A 45 18.96 3.22 0.85
C GLU A 45 17.49 3.42 1.22
N PHE A 46 16.91 2.47 1.94
CA PHE A 46 15.55 2.53 2.48
C PHE A 46 15.41 1.61 3.70
N VAL A 47 14.32 1.75 4.44
CA VAL A 47 13.91 0.81 5.49
C VAL A 47 13.05 -0.27 4.86
N GLU A 48 13.36 -1.54 5.12
CA GLU A 48 12.51 -2.65 4.68
C GLU A 48 11.65 -3.17 5.82
N PHE A 49 10.38 -3.45 5.54
CA PHE A 49 9.56 -4.19 6.48
C PHE A 49 8.67 -5.22 5.79
N ARG A 50 8.23 -6.21 6.58
CA ARG A 50 7.33 -7.27 6.12
C ARG A 50 6.17 -7.41 7.08
N THR A 51 4.96 -7.49 6.52
CA THR A 51 3.76 -7.73 7.31
C THR A 51 2.87 -8.77 6.64
N THR A 52 2.07 -9.50 7.43
CA THR A 52 1.12 -10.48 6.92
C THR A 52 -0.27 -10.15 7.43
N ARG A 53 -1.25 -10.13 6.53
CA ARG A 53 -2.65 -9.85 6.80
C ARG A 53 -3.51 -11.06 6.43
N ALA A 54 -4.24 -11.60 7.41
CA ALA A 54 -5.30 -12.56 7.16
C ALA A 54 -6.55 -11.78 6.74
N VAL A 55 -7.13 -12.13 5.59
CA VAL A 55 -8.28 -11.42 5.01
C VAL A 55 -9.38 -12.40 4.58
N SER A 56 -10.60 -11.90 4.40
CA SER A 56 -11.68 -12.69 3.80
C SER A 56 -11.35 -13.05 2.36
N ARG A 57 -12.02 -14.06 1.82
CA ARG A 57 -11.82 -14.52 0.43
C ARG A 57 -12.12 -13.41 -0.59
N ASP A 58 -13.16 -12.63 -0.37
CA ASP A 58 -13.54 -11.52 -1.25
C ASP A 58 -12.48 -10.40 -1.21
N ARG A 59 -12.03 -10.04 -0.01
CA ARG A 59 -10.94 -9.07 0.16
C ARG A 59 -9.63 -9.55 -0.46
N PHE A 60 -9.32 -10.86 -0.33
CA PHE A 60 -8.14 -11.45 -0.96
C PHE A 60 -8.20 -11.30 -2.48
N ARG A 61 -9.35 -11.58 -3.10
CA ARG A 61 -9.55 -11.41 -4.55
C ARG A 61 -9.31 -9.97 -4.97
N THR A 62 -9.98 -9.00 -4.34
CA THR A 62 -9.83 -7.57 -4.65
C THR A 62 -8.38 -7.10 -4.56
N VAL A 63 -7.68 -7.52 -3.50
CA VAL A 63 -6.26 -7.15 -3.31
C VAL A 63 -5.37 -7.84 -4.33
N ALA A 64 -5.61 -9.12 -4.63
CA ALA A 64 -4.84 -9.85 -5.64
C ALA A 64 -5.02 -9.26 -7.05
N GLU A 65 -6.23 -8.80 -7.41
CA GLU A 65 -6.50 -8.10 -8.68
C GLU A 65 -5.73 -6.76 -8.77
N ARG A 66 -5.68 -6.00 -7.68
CA ARG A 66 -4.87 -4.76 -7.61
C ARG A 66 -3.37 -5.04 -7.77
N ILE A 67 -2.87 -6.05 -7.07
CA ILE A 67 -1.46 -6.44 -7.15
C ILE A 67 -1.14 -6.97 -8.56
N GLU A 68 -2.00 -7.78 -9.15
CA GLU A 68 -1.82 -8.29 -10.51
C GLU A 68 -1.71 -7.14 -11.51
N ALA A 69 -2.55 -6.12 -11.37
CA ALA A 69 -2.55 -4.97 -12.26
C ALA A 69 -1.29 -4.08 -12.13
N GLN A 70 -0.80 -3.85 -10.91
CA GLN A 70 0.22 -2.82 -10.64
C GLN A 70 1.39 -3.28 -9.75
N GLY A 71 1.32 -4.46 -9.14
CA GLY A 71 2.27 -4.94 -8.13
C GLY A 71 2.03 -4.37 -6.72
N LEU A 72 1.04 -3.47 -6.56
CA LEU A 72 0.79 -2.66 -5.37
C LEU A 72 -0.58 -2.99 -4.76
N PRO A 73 -0.68 -3.36 -3.46
CA PRO A 73 -1.96 -3.63 -2.82
C PRO A 73 -2.74 -2.36 -2.43
N TYR A 74 -2.03 -1.25 -2.21
CA TYR A 74 -2.55 0.00 -1.68
C TYR A 74 -2.06 1.25 -2.42
N GLY A 75 -1.39 1.05 -3.59
CA GLY A 75 -0.78 2.14 -4.34
C GLY A 75 0.55 2.61 -3.73
N ALA A 76 0.82 3.92 -3.77
CA ALA A 76 2.05 4.53 -3.33
C ALA A 76 1.80 5.62 -2.30
N HIS A 77 2.74 5.80 -1.36
CA HIS A 77 2.61 6.74 -0.26
C HIS A 77 3.80 7.68 -0.20
N THR A 78 3.58 8.84 0.42
CA THR A 78 4.61 9.82 0.69
C THR A 78 4.86 9.94 2.19
N LEU A 79 6.11 9.82 2.59
CA LEU A 79 6.62 10.19 3.89
C LEU A 79 7.15 11.62 3.77
N ALA A 80 6.26 12.60 3.96
CA ALA A 80 6.62 14.00 4.00
C ALA A 80 7.16 14.35 5.38
N TYR A 81 8.32 15.00 5.43
CA TYR A 81 8.97 15.37 6.67
C TYR A 81 9.47 16.82 6.63
N ARG A 82 9.64 17.41 7.82
CA ARG A 82 10.32 18.68 8.02
C ARG A 82 11.75 18.47 8.53
N PRO A 83 12.67 19.42 8.32
CA PRO A 83 14.03 19.34 8.89
C PRO A 83 14.07 19.18 10.41
N SER A 84 12.99 19.56 11.11
CA SER A 84 12.80 19.34 12.54
C SER A 84 12.56 17.88 12.94
N GLY A 85 12.28 16.98 11.97
CA GLY A 85 11.92 15.60 12.21
C GLY A 85 10.41 15.33 12.32
N GLU A 86 9.57 16.36 12.20
CA GLU A 86 8.12 16.19 12.16
C GLU A 86 7.69 15.45 10.89
N LEU A 87 6.72 14.54 11.03
CA LEU A 87 6.11 13.80 9.92
C LEU A 87 4.68 14.25 9.67
N LEU A 88 4.31 14.38 8.39
CA LEU A 88 2.93 14.63 7.98
C LEU A 88 2.15 13.32 7.99
N LEU A 89 1.03 13.31 8.69
CA LEU A 89 0.05 12.23 8.65
C LEU A 89 -1.33 12.80 8.31
N VAL A 90 -2.15 11.96 7.69
CA VAL A 90 -3.56 12.22 7.41
C VAL A 90 -4.45 11.28 8.22
N GLU A 91 -5.62 11.75 8.63
CA GLU A 91 -6.58 10.96 9.41
C GLU A 91 -7.59 10.28 8.49
N GLN A 92 -7.55 8.95 8.45
CA GLN A 92 -8.51 8.15 7.70
C GLN A 92 -9.73 7.86 8.59
N ALA A 93 -10.81 8.62 8.41
CA ALA A 93 -11.99 8.61 9.28
C ALA A 93 -12.66 7.25 9.41
N ALA A 94 -12.73 6.46 8.33
CA ALA A 94 -13.39 5.16 8.31
C ALA A 94 -12.81 4.16 9.33
N ILE A 95 -11.57 4.35 9.75
CA ILE A 95 -10.85 3.44 10.66
C ILE A 95 -10.22 4.14 11.86
N ASP A 96 -10.46 5.44 12.05
CA ASP A 96 -9.92 6.25 13.16
C ASP A 96 -8.40 6.04 13.33
N THR A 97 -7.66 6.23 12.24
CA THR A 97 -6.23 5.90 12.18
C THR A 97 -5.47 6.95 11.40
N TRP A 98 -4.35 7.41 11.95
CA TRP A 98 -3.37 8.24 11.26
C TRP A 98 -2.51 7.39 10.33
N VAL A 99 -2.39 7.83 9.07
CA VAL A 99 -1.65 7.14 8.02
C VAL A 99 -0.75 8.11 7.26
N LEU A 100 0.23 7.61 6.53
CA LEU A 100 0.92 8.42 5.53
C LEU A 100 -0.04 8.74 4.39
N PRO A 101 0.00 9.95 3.84
CA PRO A 101 -0.75 10.29 2.63
C PRO A 101 -0.35 9.41 1.46
N GLY A 102 -1.33 9.01 0.67
CA GLY A 102 -1.11 8.16 -0.48
C GLY A 102 -2.27 7.24 -0.80
N GLY A 103 -2.32 6.80 -2.04
CA GLY A 103 -3.41 6.02 -2.59
C GLY A 103 -3.09 5.34 -3.90
N GLU A 104 -4.11 5.13 -4.72
CA GLU A 104 -4.03 4.35 -5.95
C GLU A 104 -3.22 5.09 -7.02
N VAL A 105 -2.38 4.35 -7.75
CA VAL A 105 -1.60 4.90 -8.87
C VAL A 105 -2.45 4.77 -10.14
N GLU A 106 -2.64 5.85 -10.86
CA GLU A 106 -3.38 5.84 -12.12
C GLU A 106 -2.60 5.15 -13.25
N PRO A 107 -3.28 4.62 -14.29
CA PRO A 107 -2.60 3.84 -15.34
C PRO A 107 -1.49 4.58 -16.10
N ASP A 108 -1.60 5.90 -16.20
CA ASP A 108 -0.65 6.74 -16.94
C ASP A 108 0.42 7.40 -16.05
N GLU A 109 0.42 7.07 -14.75
CA GLU A 109 1.35 7.61 -13.76
C GLU A 109 2.49 6.64 -13.45
N SER A 110 3.66 7.18 -13.16
CA SER A 110 4.67 6.43 -12.40
C SER A 110 4.25 6.34 -10.93
N VAL A 111 4.75 5.34 -10.22
CA VAL A 111 4.46 5.11 -8.79
C VAL A 111 4.74 6.36 -7.93
N ARG A 112 5.80 7.12 -8.26
CA ARG A 112 6.13 8.36 -7.54
C ARG A 112 5.22 9.54 -7.93
N GLU A 113 4.73 9.59 -9.16
CA GLU A 113 3.77 10.61 -9.58
C GLU A 113 2.43 10.41 -8.87
N GLY A 114 1.96 9.17 -8.76
CA GLY A 114 0.78 8.85 -7.96
C GLY A 114 0.94 9.27 -6.49
N ALA A 115 2.07 8.93 -5.86
CA ALA A 115 2.34 9.36 -4.48
C ALA A 115 2.33 10.89 -4.32
N ARG A 116 2.84 11.65 -5.32
CA ARG A 116 2.81 13.12 -5.31
C ARG A 116 1.40 13.67 -5.46
N ARG A 117 0.62 13.13 -6.39
CA ARG A 117 -0.78 13.56 -6.61
C ARG A 117 -1.60 13.37 -5.34
N GLU A 118 -1.55 12.18 -4.75
CA GLU A 118 -2.25 11.85 -3.51
C GLU A 118 -1.87 12.78 -2.35
N LEU A 119 -0.56 13.06 -2.18
CA LEU A 119 -0.11 14.01 -1.16
C LEU A 119 -0.74 15.41 -1.35
N GLY A 120 -0.82 15.87 -2.60
CA GLY A 120 -1.45 17.16 -2.92
C GLY A 120 -2.95 17.16 -2.66
N GLU A 121 -3.65 16.09 -3.00
CA GLU A 121 -5.10 15.92 -2.82
C GLU A 121 -5.48 15.76 -1.35
N GLU A 122 -4.77 14.91 -0.61
CA GLU A 122 -5.07 14.59 0.78
C GLU A 122 -4.60 15.64 1.79
N ALA A 123 -3.51 16.33 1.52
CA ALA A 123 -2.89 17.24 2.49
C ALA A 123 -2.52 18.63 1.95
N GLY A 124 -2.64 18.88 0.65
CA GLY A 124 -2.28 20.17 0.05
C GLY A 124 -0.81 20.56 0.20
N VAL A 125 0.08 19.59 0.40
CA VAL A 125 1.51 19.80 0.65
C VAL A 125 2.33 19.32 -0.54
N ASP A 126 3.33 20.09 -0.94
CA ASP A 126 4.36 19.70 -1.87
C ASP A 126 5.67 19.34 -1.17
N VAL A 127 6.42 18.41 -1.76
CA VAL A 127 7.73 17.97 -1.25
C VAL A 127 8.77 17.91 -2.36
N THR A 128 10.02 18.15 -1.98
CA THR A 128 11.17 17.75 -2.77
C THR A 128 11.55 16.32 -2.41
N TYR A 129 11.29 15.37 -3.33
CA TYR A 129 11.57 13.95 -3.09
C TYR A 129 13.06 13.66 -3.08
N ASP A 130 13.53 13.03 -2.01
CA ASP A 130 14.92 12.56 -1.85
C ASP A 130 15.11 11.15 -2.40
N GLY A 131 14.11 10.28 -2.26
CA GLY A 131 14.21 8.89 -2.69
C GLY A 131 13.07 8.01 -2.21
N LEU A 132 13.39 6.73 -2.06
CA LEU A 132 12.52 5.74 -1.44
C LEU A 132 12.92 5.63 0.04
N GLY A 133 12.04 6.04 0.95
CA GLY A 133 12.31 5.98 2.38
C GLY A 133 12.03 4.60 2.98
N ILE A 134 10.95 3.95 2.54
CA ILE A 134 10.52 2.65 3.08
C ILE A 134 10.00 1.77 1.94
N LEU A 135 10.36 0.48 1.99
CA LEU A 135 9.84 -0.55 1.09
C LEU A 135 9.18 -1.67 1.89
N GLY A 136 7.85 -1.76 1.80
CA GLY A 136 7.06 -2.77 2.47
C GLY A 136 6.75 -3.97 1.59
N GLU A 137 6.89 -5.18 2.14
CA GLU A 137 6.32 -6.41 1.58
C GLU A 137 5.06 -6.77 2.38
N VAL A 138 3.89 -6.62 1.76
CA VAL A 138 2.61 -6.90 2.40
C VAL A 138 2.06 -8.21 1.87
N ARG A 139 2.02 -9.24 2.72
CA ARG A 139 1.49 -10.57 2.42
C ARG A 139 0.03 -10.67 2.80
N PHE A 140 -0.76 -11.33 1.97
CA PHE A 140 -2.18 -11.60 2.20
C PHE A 140 -2.43 -13.10 2.21
N ARG A 141 -3.23 -13.55 3.18
CA ARG A 141 -3.61 -14.96 3.34
C ARG A 141 -5.11 -15.11 3.47
N SER A 142 -5.67 -16.08 2.75
CA SER A 142 -7.07 -16.46 2.83
C SER A 142 -7.26 -17.91 2.38
N ASP A 143 -7.87 -18.76 3.22
CA ASP A 143 -8.31 -20.12 2.86
C ASP A 143 -7.26 -20.97 2.10
N GLY A 144 -6.00 -20.93 2.56
CA GLY A 144 -4.90 -21.67 1.94
C GLY A 144 -4.27 -20.98 0.71
N HIS A 145 -4.78 -19.82 0.32
CA HIS A 145 -4.16 -18.97 -0.72
C HIS A 145 -3.26 -17.90 -0.08
N GLU A 146 -2.17 -17.60 -0.75
CA GLU A 146 -1.25 -16.55 -0.35
C GLU A 146 -0.76 -15.76 -1.58
N THR A 147 -0.71 -14.45 -1.46
CA THR A 147 -0.02 -13.55 -2.38
C THR A 147 0.66 -12.42 -1.60
N TRP A 148 1.43 -11.59 -2.28
CA TRP A 148 2.04 -10.41 -1.68
C TRP A 148 2.13 -9.29 -2.70
N GLY A 149 2.23 -8.07 -2.20
CA GLY A 149 2.44 -6.87 -2.99
C GLY A 149 3.41 -5.91 -2.32
N VAL A 150 3.90 -4.97 -3.10
CA VAL A 150 4.87 -3.97 -2.68
C VAL A 150 4.16 -2.74 -2.16
N LEU A 151 4.62 -2.18 -1.04
CA LEU A 151 4.19 -0.88 -0.52
C LEU A 151 5.37 0.09 -0.58
N PRO A 152 5.50 0.87 -1.66
CA PRO A 152 6.54 1.88 -1.78
C PRO A 152 6.12 3.15 -1.03
N ILE A 153 7.02 3.67 -0.20
CA ILE A 153 6.84 4.92 0.53
C ILE A 153 8.02 5.81 0.18
N PHE A 154 7.76 6.83 -0.63
CA PHE A 154 8.77 7.81 -1.03
C PHE A 154 8.95 8.84 0.06
N GLU A 155 10.20 9.22 0.35
CA GLU A 155 10.50 10.28 1.30
C GLU A 155 10.75 11.60 0.60
N GLY A 156 10.32 12.70 1.23
CA GLY A 156 10.56 14.04 0.71
C GLY A 156 10.47 15.11 1.78
N GLU A 157 11.38 16.07 1.68
CA GLU A 157 11.36 17.26 2.53
C GLU A 157 10.26 18.21 2.06
N ALA A 158 9.43 18.66 3.00
CA ALA A 158 8.33 19.56 2.70
C ALA A 158 8.81 20.96 2.33
N ASP A 159 8.34 21.47 1.20
CA ASP A 159 8.65 22.81 0.69
C ASP A 159 7.85 23.91 1.40
N SER A 160 6.79 23.56 2.10
CA SER A 160 5.88 24.51 2.82
C SER A 160 5.08 23.82 3.95
N THR A 161 4.53 24.47 4.64
CA THR A 161 3.65 25.15 5.57
C THR A 161 2.56 24.27 6.19
N ASP A 162 1.40 24.79 6.40
CA ASP A 162 0.30 24.09 7.08
C ASP A 162 -0.47 23.24 6.06
N PRO A 163 -0.79 21.99 6.38
CA PRO A 163 -1.54 21.12 5.49
C PRO A 163 -2.99 21.60 5.37
N GLU A 164 -3.58 21.42 4.18
CA GLU A 164 -4.97 21.70 3.90
C GLU A 164 -5.60 20.50 3.19
N VAL A 165 -6.57 19.87 3.83
CA VAL A 165 -7.27 18.71 3.26
C VAL A 165 -8.15 19.17 2.10
N CYS A 166 -7.87 18.64 0.89
CA CYS A 166 -8.62 18.87 -0.34
C CYS A 166 -9.11 17.56 -0.96
N ASP A 167 -9.22 16.51 -0.17
CA ASP A 167 -9.51 15.14 -0.61
C ASP A 167 -10.84 15.03 -1.38
N PRO A 168 -10.81 14.75 -2.69
CA PRO A 168 -12.01 14.64 -3.52
C PRO A 168 -12.86 13.41 -3.19
N ASP A 169 -12.25 12.37 -2.61
CA ASP A 169 -12.93 11.12 -2.29
C ASP A 169 -13.59 11.14 -0.90
N GLY A 170 -13.22 12.12 -0.07
CA GLY A 170 -13.81 12.33 1.25
C GLY A 170 -13.43 11.25 2.28
N GLU A 171 -12.31 10.57 2.08
CA GLU A 171 -11.79 9.55 2.99
C GLU A 171 -10.95 10.16 4.12
N ILE A 172 -10.34 11.31 3.88
CA ILE A 172 -9.46 12.02 4.80
C ILE A 172 -10.21 13.17 5.49
N THR A 173 -10.11 13.22 6.80
CA THR A 173 -10.79 14.24 7.63
C THR A 173 -9.86 15.27 8.22
N ASP A 174 -8.58 14.97 8.35
CA ASP A 174 -7.59 15.87 8.93
C ASP A 174 -6.18 15.55 8.40
N ALA A 175 -5.31 16.56 8.40
CA ALA A 175 -3.90 16.43 8.05
C ALA A 175 -3.05 17.27 9.00
N ARG A 176 -2.02 16.68 9.62
CA ARG A 176 -1.20 17.37 10.63
C ARG A 176 0.26 16.92 10.60
N TRP A 177 1.12 17.84 11.04
CA TRP A 177 2.51 17.54 11.37
C TRP A 177 2.62 17.01 12.80
N PHE A 178 3.40 15.94 12.97
CA PHE A 178 3.60 15.28 14.25
C PHE A 178 5.09 15.16 14.58
N ASP A 179 5.49 15.74 15.69
CA ASP A 179 6.78 15.48 16.34
C ASP A 179 6.72 14.11 17.03
N GLU A 180 5.68 13.86 17.82
CA GLU A 180 5.39 12.55 18.40
C GLU A 180 4.24 11.87 17.65
N LEU A 181 4.50 10.70 17.05
CA LEU A 181 3.48 9.95 16.31
C LEU A 181 2.37 9.47 17.26
N PRO A 182 1.08 9.70 16.93
CA PRO A 182 -0.06 9.17 17.69
C PRO A 182 0.00 7.65 17.90
N GLU A 183 -0.63 7.16 18.96
CA GLU A 183 -0.66 5.71 19.23
C GLU A 183 -1.39 4.91 18.16
N ASN A 184 -2.46 5.50 17.57
CA ASN A 184 -3.24 4.93 16.47
C ASN A 184 -2.63 5.20 15.08
N THR A 185 -1.31 5.43 14.98
CA THR A 185 -0.62 5.57 13.69
C THR A 185 -0.35 4.18 13.10
N ARG A 186 -0.72 4.00 11.83
CA ARG A 186 -0.42 2.77 11.07
C ARG A 186 1.09 2.63 10.87
N ASP A 187 1.58 1.40 11.05
CA ASP A 187 2.99 1.04 10.89
C ASP A 187 3.97 1.95 11.67
N ARG A 188 3.52 2.48 12.82
CA ARG A 188 4.21 3.43 13.69
C ARG A 188 5.66 3.05 14.02
N SER A 189 5.92 1.76 14.23
CA SER A 189 7.27 1.27 14.53
C SER A 189 8.22 1.44 13.36
N VAL A 190 7.74 1.24 12.13
CA VAL A 190 8.52 1.40 10.90
C VAL A 190 8.83 2.88 10.65
N LEU A 191 7.87 3.77 10.90
CA LEU A 191 8.09 5.22 10.79
C LEU A 191 9.12 5.73 11.80
N ARG A 192 9.12 5.16 13.01
CA ARG A 192 10.15 5.46 14.02
C ARG A 192 11.53 4.99 13.59
N GLU A 193 11.64 3.75 13.08
CA GLU A 193 12.90 3.21 12.57
C GLU A 193 13.46 4.08 11.44
N TRP A 194 12.59 4.51 10.49
CA TRP A 194 13.00 5.44 9.45
C TRP A 194 13.51 6.77 10.02
N ARG A 195 12.80 7.35 11.02
CA ARG A 195 13.20 8.61 11.67
C ARG A 195 14.55 8.49 12.37
N GLU A 196 14.78 7.40 13.11
CA GLU A 196 16.07 7.11 13.75
C GLU A 196 17.19 7.00 12.72
N LYS A 197 16.94 6.32 11.61
CA LYS A 197 17.92 6.20 10.51
C LYS A 197 18.22 7.55 9.86
N ARG A 198 17.20 8.39 9.65
CA ARG A 198 17.30 9.67 8.94
C ARG A 198 17.91 10.79 9.78
N PHE A 199 17.56 10.88 11.05
CA PHE A 199 17.93 11.98 11.95
C PHE A 199 18.87 11.58 13.07
N GLY A 200 19.17 10.31 13.26
CA GLY A 200 20.13 9.82 14.23
C GLY A 200 19.66 9.89 15.69
N GLU A 201 18.32 9.86 15.93
CA GLU A 201 17.70 9.83 17.25
C GLU A 201 17.17 8.45 17.64
#